data_9aa5d63a76f0e8bcaef876b8b8a8aafd
#
_entry.id   9aa5d63a76f0e8bcaef876b8b8a8aafd
#
_cell.length_a   1.000
_cell.length_b   1.000
_cell.length_c   1.000
_cell.angle_alpha   90.00
_cell.angle_beta   90.00
_cell.angle_gamma   90.00
#
_symmetry.space_group_name_H-M   'P 1'
#
loop_
_entity.id
_entity.type
_entity.pdbx_description
1 polymer ?
#
loop_
_entity_poly.entity_id
_entity_poly.type
_entity_poly.pdbx_seq_one_letter_code
_entity_poly.pdbx_strand_id
1 'polypeptide(L)'
;MSNWISFYDLRHSLIYVNARHRDVHYRRIADDLAKLVPSRRATVLDYGCGEATSADRLAHACGHLTMVEAAPNVLAALKARYGGNGKISVITPDEAKAMPAGAFDFIVLHSVAQYLSGDELDGLLALFRKLLKPDGLLLIGDIVPPNLAAPAAALSLLQFAAGNGFLLAAMRGLVRIAVSDYLRLKSKVGLSHYNEAGMLQKIAQAGFSAERARRNIGHNQWRMSFLARPAKKATKAARRAK
;
A
#
# COMPACT_ATOMS: atom_id res chain seq x y z
N MET A 1 17.54 10.79 1.81
CA MET A 1 16.10 10.52 1.86
C MET A 1 15.50 10.95 0.53
N SER A 2 14.64 10.16 -0.08
CA SER A 2 13.98 10.56 -1.32
C SER A 2 13.07 11.78 -1.06
N ASN A 3 12.96 12.68 -2.03
CA ASN A 3 12.22 13.95 -1.89
C ASN A 3 10.75 13.75 -1.45
N TRP A 4 10.16 12.59 -1.74
CA TRP A 4 8.77 12.32 -1.41
C TRP A 4 8.56 11.88 0.05
N ILE A 5 9.55 11.24 0.73
CA ILE A 5 9.47 10.93 2.16
C ILE A 5 9.39 12.23 2.95
N SER A 6 10.26 13.21 2.65
CA SER A 6 10.23 14.53 3.30
C SER A 6 8.92 15.28 3.02
N PHE A 7 8.38 15.17 1.79
CA PHE A 7 7.09 15.75 1.45
C PHE A 7 5.95 15.10 2.24
N TYR A 8 5.94 13.77 2.33
CA TYR A 8 4.93 13.02 3.07
C TYR A 8 4.99 13.32 4.56
N ASP A 9 6.19 13.38 5.13
CA ASP A 9 6.40 13.65 6.55
C ASP A 9 5.89 15.03 7.00
N LEU A 10 6.03 16.04 6.13
CA LEU A 10 5.63 17.42 6.44
C LEU A 10 4.21 17.78 6.01
N ARG A 11 3.66 17.11 5.00
CA ARG A 11 2.44 17.53 4.30
C ARG A 11 1.41 16.43 4.06
N HIS A 12 1.55 15.25 4.69
CA HIS A 12 0.59 14.14 4.50
C HIS A 12 -0.86 14.55 4.81
N SER A 13 -1.09 15.47 5.76
CA SER A 13 -2.43 15.97 6.07
C SER A 13 -3.12 16.67 4.89
N LEU A 14 -2.36 17.18 3.90
CA LEU A 14 -2.91 17.83 2.70
C LEU A 14 -3.50 16.83 1.69
N ILE A 15 -3.21 15.54 1.81
CA ILE A 15 -3.76 14.49 0.96
C ILE A 15 -5.27 14.33 1.21
N TYR A 16 -5.72 14.62 2.42
CA TYR A 16 -7.11 14.47 2.83
C TYR A 16 -7.83 15.83 2.83
N VAL A 17 -9.08 15.84 2.36
CA VAL A 17 -9.89 17.07 2.34
C VAL A 17 -10.32 17.51 3.74
N ASN A 18 -10.45 16.55 4.68
CA ASN A 18 -10.70 16.77 6.11
C ASN A 18 -10.42 15.49 6.92
N ALA A 19 -10.57 15.57 8.25
CA ALA A 19 -10.35 14.43 9.16
C ALA A 19 -11.30 13.24 8.87
N ARG A 20 -12.58 13.52 8.54
CA ARG A 20 -13.55 12.46 8.21
C ARG A 20 -13.13 11.68 6.96
N HIS A 21 -12.64 12.37 5.91
CA HIS A 21 -12.11 11.70 4.73
C HIS A 21 -10.98 10.74 5.10
N ARG A 22 -10.01 11.23 5.89
CA ARG A 22 -8.88 10.41 6.37
C ARG A 22 -9.35 9.17 7.12
N ASP A 23 -10.25 9.35 8.09
CA ASP A 23 -10.70 8.26 8.96
C ASP A 23 -11.50 7.19 8.19
N VAL A 24 -12.43 7.60 7.30
CA VAL A 24 -13.17 6.63 6.48
C VAL A 24 -12.30 5.97 5.42
N HIS A 25 -11.26 6.67 4.91
CA HIS A 25 -10.29 6.12 3.98
C HIS A 25 -9.49 4.99 4.62
N TYR A 26 -8.85 5.24 5.77
CA TYR A 26 -8.10 4.20 6.47
C TYR A 26 -8.98 3.05 6.96
N ARG A 27 -10.19 3.35 7.43
CA ARG A 27 -11.16 2.31 7.80
C ARG A 27 -11.47 1.40 6.62
N ARG A 28 -11.76 1.98 5.46
CA ARG A 28 -12.04 1.22 4.23
C ARG A 28 -10.87 0.33 3.83
N ILE A 29 -9.64 0.86 3.86
CA ILE A 29 -8.45 0.08 3.55
C ILE A 29 -8.30 -1.06 4.55
N ALA A 30 -8.37 -0.79 5.85
CA ALA A 30 -8.23 -1.81 6.88
C ALA A 30 -9.28 -2.93 6.75
N ASP A 31 -10.55 -2.58 6.44
CA ASP A 31 -11.63 -3.55 6.21
C ASP A 31 -11.41 -4.39 4.94
N ASP A 32 -10.89 -3.79 3.87
CA ASP A 32 -10.60 -4.51 2.64
C ASP A 32 -9.37 -5.43 2.81
N LEU A 33 -8.31 -4.98 3.52
CA LEU A 33 -7.14 -5.79 3.85
C LEU A 33 -7.48 -6.97 4.77
N ALA A 34 -8.30 -6.73 5.78
CA ALA A 34 -8.72 -7.75 6.74
C ALA A 34 -9.38 -8.97 6.07
N LYS A 35 -10.08 -8.77 4.93
CA LYS A 35 -10.69 -9.86 4.15
C LYS A 35 -9.67 -10.76 3.45
N LEU A 36 -8.44 -10.27 3.25
CA LEU A 36 -7.35 -10.99 2.59
C LEU A 36 -6.43 -11.70 3.57
N VAL A 37 -6.54 -11.42 4.87
CA VAL A 37 -5.74 -12.07 5.91
C VAL A 37 -6.05 -13.57 5.91
N PRO A 38 -5.05 -14.45 5.73
CA PRO A 38 -5.29 -15.88 5.53
C PRO A 38 -5.81 -16.61 6.77
N SER A 39 -5.51 -16.09 7.96
CA SER A 39 -6.01 -16.65 9.23
C SER A 39 -5.87 -15.69 10.40
N ARG A 40 -6.61 -15.92 11.48
CA ARG A 40 -6.48 -15.15 12.73
C ARG A 40 -5.12 -15.31 13.44
N ARG A 41 -4.30 -16.26 13.03
CA ARG A 41 -2.93 -16.47 13.54
C ARG A 41 -1.87 -15.92 12.61
N ALA A 42 -2.26 -15.37 11.45
CA ALA A 42 -1.34 -14.88 10.44
C ALA A 42 -0.48 -13.72 10.97
N THR A 43 0.78 -13.72 10.56
CA THR A 43 1.68 -12.58 10.71
C THR A 43 1.58 -11.70 9.47
N VAL A 44 1.29 -10.41 9.66
CA VAL A 44 1.05 -9.43 8.59
C VAL A 44 2.11 -8.34 8.65
N LEU A 45 2.65 -7.97 7.49
CA LEU A 45 3.50 -6.79 7.29
C LEU A 45 2.74 -5.76 6.43
N ASP A 46 2.56 -4.55 6.94
CA ASP A 46 2.04 -3.40 6.18
C ASP A 46 3.19 -2.42 5.93
N TYR A 47 3.72 -2.40 4.70
CA TYR A 47 4.91 -1.64 4.34
C TYR A 47 4.55 -0.30 3.71
N GLY A 48 4.92 0.80 4.38
CA GLY A 48 4.51 2.15 4.03
C GLY A 48 3.06 2.41 4.45
N CYS A 49 2.72 2.04 5.67
CA CYS A 49 1.35 2.06 6.20
C CYS A 49 0.75 3.48 6.37
N GLY A 50 1.58 4.53 6.31
CA GLY A 50 1.16 5.90 6.55
C GLY A 50 0.61 6.11 7.95
N GLU A 51 -0.40 6.97 8.12
CA GLU A 51 -1.00 7.24 9.44
C GLU A 51 -1.77 6.04 10.05
N ALA A 52 -2.18 5.08 9.24
CA ALA A 52 -2.85 3.84 9.62
C ALA A 52 -3.85 3.99 10.79
N THR A 53 -4.70 5.02 10.75
CA THR A 53 -5.60 5.41 11.87
C THR A 53 -6.60 4.31 12.28
N SER A 54 -6.73 3.26 11.49
CA SER A 54 -7.60 2.11 11.72
C SER A 54 -6.84 0.77 11.72
N ALA A 55 -5.54 0.77 12.05
CA ALA A 55 -4.71 -0.44 12.05
C ALA A 55 -5.19 -1.52 13.05
N ASP A 56 -5.84 -1.12 14.14
CA ASP A 56 -6.48 -2.01 15.10
C ASP A 56 -7.49 -2.96 14.43
N ARG A 57 -8.21 -2.52 13.40
CA ARG A 57 -9.15 -3.36 12.63
C ARG A 57 -8.42 -4.50 11.93
N LEU A 58 -7.27 -4.21 11.30
CA LEU A 58 -6.44 -5.22 10.64
C LEU A 58 -5.79 -6.14 11.69
N ALA A 59 -5.31 -5.59 12.81
CA ALA A 59 -4.74 -6.34 13.91
C ALA A 59 -5.74 -7.30 14.58
N HIS A 60 -7.04 -6.99 14.59
CA HIS A 60 -8.08 -7.91 15.03
C HIS A 60 -8.28 -9.11 14.10
N ALA A 61 -7.97 -8.96 12.81
CA ALA A 61 -8.12 -10.02 11.81
C ALA A 61 -6.91 -10.97 11.76
N CYS A 62 -5.77 -10.61 12.37
CA CYS A 62 -4.52 -11.39 12.33
C CYS A 62 -3.99 -11.73 13.72
N GLY A 63 -2.91 -12.51 13.77
CA GLY A 63 -2.18 -12.84 15.00
C GLY A 63 -1.25 -11.70 15.42
N HIS A 64 -0.52 -11.12 14.45
CA HIS A 64 0.36 -9.98 14.69
C HIS A 64 0.46 -9.10 13.43
N LEU A 65 0.41 -7.78 13.61
CA LEU A 65 0.58 -6.77 12.58
C LEU A 65 1.89 -6.01 12.81
N THR A 66 2.79 -6.08 11.84
CA THR A 66 3.99 -5.24 11.81
C THR A 66 3.78 -4.12 10.79
N MET A 67 3.85 -2.88 11.22
CA MET A 67 3.74 -1.69 10.37
C MET A 67 5.12 -1.08 10.13
N VAL A 68 5.46 -0.81 8.88
CA VAL A 68 6.72 -0.18 8.47
C VAL A 68 6.43 1.22 7.94
N GLU A 69 7.11 2.22 8.50
CA GLU A 69 6.99 3.60 8.05
C GLU A 69 8.36 4.28 7.98
N ALA A 70 8.58 5.01 6.89
CA ALA A 70 9.84 5.69 6.61
C ALA A 70 9.86 7.16 7.06
N ALA A 71 8.68 7.80 7.17
CA ALA A 71 8.53 9.20 7.53
C ALA A 71 8.65 9.36 9.06
N PRO A 72 9.65 10.10 9.59
CA PRO A 72 9.97 10.10 11.02
C PRO A 72 8.82 10.58 11.93
N ASN A 73 8.13 11.65 11.53
CA ASN A 73 7.01 12.18 12.32
C ASN A 73 5.81 11.24 12.34
N VAL A 74 5.53 10.59 11.19
CA VAL A 74 4.45 9.59 11.08
C VAL A 74 4.81 8.36 11.91
N LEU A 75 6.05 7.87 11.82
CA LEU A 75 6.57 6.76 12.62
C LEU A 75 6.41 7.03 14.12
N ALA A 76 6.80 8.23 14.59
CA ALA A 76 6.67 8.63 15.98
C ALA A 76 5.20 8.64 16.44
N ALA A 77 4.30 9.18 15.61
CA ALA A 77 2.86 9.20 15.88
C ALA A 77 2.26 7.79 15.94
N LEU A 78 2.70 6.87 15.07
CA LEU A 78 2.28 5.47 15.10
C LEU A 78 2.77 4.76 16.38
N LYS A 79 4.05 4.95 16.76
CA LYS A 79 4.60 4.40 18.00
C LYS A 79 3.85 4.90 19.23
N ALA A 80 3.52 6.20 19.27
CA ALA A 80 2.72 6.78 20.36
C ALA A 80 1.30 6.19 20.40
N ARG A 81 0.66 5.95 19.25
CA ARG A 81 -0.72 5.45 19.16
C ARG A 81 -0.83 3.97 19.48
N TYR A 82 0.12 3.15 19.01
CA TYR A 82 0.01 1.69 19.02
C TYR A 82 1.05 0.99 19.91
N GLY A 83 2.00 1.72 20.52
CA GLY A 83 3.09 1.14 21.30
C GLY A 83 2.65 0.30 22.52
N GLY A 84 1.42 0.51 23.02
CA GLY A 84 0.82 -0.31 24.08
C GLY A 84 0.02 -1.52 23.56
N ASN A 85 -0.11 -1.71 22.25
CA ASN A 85 -0.89 -2.81 21.68
C ASN A 85 0.01 -4.03 21.41
N GLY A 86 -0.10 -5.09 22.22
CA GLY A 86 0.72 -6.29 22.07
C GLY A 86 0.59 -7.04 20.73
N LYS A 87 -0.39 -6.68 19.89
CA LYS A 87 -0.56 -7.25 18.55
C LYS A 87 0.02 -6.40 17.44
N ILE A 88 0.52 -5.20 17.73
CA ILE A 88 1.04 -4.25 16.72
C ILE A 88 2.47 -3.90 17.05
N SER A 89 3.34 -4.06 16.06
CA SER A 89 4.72 -3.53 16.08
C SER A 89 4.86 -2.43 15.05
N VAL A 90 5.58 -1.35 15.39
CA VAL A 90 5.87 -0.24 14.47
C VAL A 90 7.37 -0.12 14.34
N ILE A 91 7.89 -0.33 13.12
CA ILE A 91 9.31 -0.41 12.83
C ILE A 91 9.71 0.46 11.63
N THR A 92 11.00 0.71 11.48
CA THR A 92 11.60 1.39 10.34
C THR A 92 11.83 0.43 9.15
N PRO A 93 12.07 0.95 7.93
CA PRO A 93 12.49 0.14 6.79
C PRO A 93 13.76 -0.68 7.04
N ASP A 94 14.72 -0.15 7.80
CA ASP A 94 15.97 -0.86 8.08
C ASP A 94 15.78 -2.00 9.08
N GLU A 95 14.94 -1.81 10.08
CA GLU A 95 14.51 -2.90 10.98
C GLU A 95 13.76 -3.99 10.20
N ALA A 96 12.93 -3.63 9.22
CA ALA A 96 12.25 -4.60 8.36
C ALA A 96 13.23 -5.41 7.50
N LYS A 97 14.29 -4.80 6.95
CA LYS A 97 15.35 -5.51 6.20
C LYS A 97 16.08 -6.55 7.05
N ALA A 98 16.24 -6.29 8.35
CA ALA A 98 16.90 -7.17 9.30
C ALA A 98 16.05 -8.37 9.74
N MET A 99 14.75 -8.38 9.44
CA MET A 99 13.85 -9.47 9.82
C MET A 99 14.22 -10.80 9.15
N PRO A 100 13.92 -11.93 9.81
CA PRO A 100 14.23 -13.24 9.28
C PRO A 100 13.43 -13.57 8.02
N ALA A 101 13.98 -14.44 7.17
CA ALA A 101 13.27 -14.94 6.01
C ALA A 101 12.02 -15.73 6.43
N GLY A 102 10.94 -15.62 5.65
CA GLY A 102 9.69 -16.34 5.91
C GLY A 102 8.96 -15.90 7.18
N ALA A 103 9.13 -14.65 7.61
CA ALA A 103 8.50 -14.13 8.83
C ALA A 103 6.99 -13.88 8.68
N PHE A 104 6.50 -13.64 7.45
CA PHE A 104 5.14 -13.16 7.22
C PHE A 104 4.30 -14.10 6.37
N ASP A 105 3.03 -14.24 6.76
CA ASP A 105 1.98 -14.93 5.99
C ASP A 105 1.37 -14.00 4.94
N PHE A 106 1.31 -12.69 5.23
CA PHE A 106 0.73 -11.69 4.36
C PHE A 106 1.56 -10.40 4.40
N ILE A 107 1.93 -9.90 3.22
CA ILE A 107 2.64 -8.62 3.06
C ILE A 107 1.77 -7.69 2.22
N VAL A 108 1.67 -6.43 2.64
CA VAL A 108 0.94 -5.36 1.99
C VAL A 108 1.91 -4.25 1.58
N LEU A 109 1.80 -3.82 0.32
CA LEU A 109 2.37 -2.58 -0.22
C LEU A 109 1.22 -1.80 -0.87
N HIS A 110 0.60 -0.88 -0.14
CA HIS A 110 -0.57 -0.15 -0.61
C HIS A 110 -0.30 1.35 -0.74
N SER A 111 -0.62 1.94 -1.90
CA SER A 111 -0.42 3.38 -2.20
C SER A 111 1.04 3.85 -2.14
N VAL A 112 2.03 2.96 -2.23
CA VAL A 112 3.47 3.28 -2.10
C VAL A 112 4.17 3.22 -3.45
N ALA A 113 3.89 2.24 -4.30
CA ALA A 113 4.63 1.97 -5.54
C ALA A 113 4.70 3.18 -6.49
N GLN A 114 3.71 4.07 -6.44
CA GLN A 114 3.69 5.29 -7.24
C GLN A 114 4.79 6.30 -6.88
N TYR A 115 5.41 6.18 -5.70
CA TYR A 115 6.46 7.09 -5.21
C TYR A 115 7.87 6.50 -5.37
N LEU A 116 7.98 5.28 -5.84
CA LEU A 116 9.22 4.54 -6.00
C LEU A 116 9.70 4.59 -7.44
N SER A 117 11.01 4.66 -7.63
CA SER A 117 11.64 4.34 -8.91
C SER A 117 11.46 2.86 -9.25
N GLY A 118 11.75 2.49 -10.50
CA GLY A 118 11.73 1.08 -10.91
C GLY A 118 12.62 0.19 -10.05
N ASP A 119 13.85 0.65 -9.80
CA ASP A 119 14.87 -0.08 -9.03
C ASP A 119 14.51 -0.18 -7.54
N GLU A 120 13.93 0.89 -6.95
CA GLU A 120 13.46 0.87 -5.58
C GLU A 120 12.32 -0.16 -5.39
N LEU A 121 11.38 -0.21 -6.35
CA LEU A 121 10.30 -1.21 -6.32
C LEU A 121 10.87 -2.62 -6.49
N ASP A 122 11.84 -2.84 -7.37
CA ASP A 122 12.50 -4.14 -7.54
C ASP A 122 13.21 -4.58 -6.27
N GLY A 123 13.91 -3.66 -5.61
CA GLY A 123 14.54 -3.91 -4.31
C GLY A 123 13.54 -4.30 -3.22
N LEU A 124 12.38 -3.64 -3.17
CA LEU A 124 11.30 -4.01 -2.24
C LEU A 124 10.67 -5.37 -2.57
N LEU A 125 10.43 -5.66 -3.83
CA LEU A 125 9.91 -6.97 -4.25
C LEU A 125 10.87 -8.11 -3.87
N ALA A 126 12.19 -7.90 -4.02
CA ALA A 126 13.20 -8.86 -3.58
C ALA A 126 13.19 -9.04 -2.05
N LEU A 127 13.06 -7.95 -1.29
CA LEU A 127 12.89 -7.98 0.17
C LEU A 127 11.62 -8.76 0.56
N PHE A 128 10.49 -8.47 -0.06
CA PHE A 128 9.24 -9.17 0.22
C PHE A 128 9.31 -10.66 -0.13
N ARG A 129 10.06 -11.00 -1.21
CA ARG A 129 10.32 -12.40 -1.56
C ARG A 129 11.10 -13.14 -0.49
N LYS A 130 12.06 -12.46 0.19
CA LYS A 130 12.78 -12.99 1.35
C LYS A 130 11.87 -13.16 2.57
N LEU A 131 11.08 -12.11 2.88
CA LEU A 131 10.31 -12.03 4.12
C LEU A 131 9.04 -12.87 4.11
N LEU A 132 8.48 -13.15 2.93
CA LEU A 132 7.23 -13.89 2.78
C LEU A 132 7.45 -15.40 2.94
N LYS A 133 6.56 -16.07 3.67
CA LYS A 133 6.51 -17.54 3.76
C LYS A 133 6.30 -18.16 2.37
N PRO A 134 6.67 -19.44 2.16
CA PRO A 134 6.51 -20.11 0.86
C PRO A 134 5.09 -20.07 0.29
N ASP A 135 4.08 -20.18 1.15
CA ASP A 135 2.66 -20.11 0.77
C ASP A 135 2.00 -18.76 1.09
N GLY A 136 2.81 -17.76 1.45
CA GLY A 136 2.33 -16.44 1.83
C GLY A 136 1.72 -15.66 0.66
N LEU A 137 1.02 -14.59 0.99
CA LEU A 137 0.36 -13.69 0.05
C LEU A 137 1.03 -12.31 0.08
N LEU A 138 1.34 -11.75 -1.09
CA LEU A 138 1.74 -10.36 -1.28
C LEU A 138 0.59 -9.61 -1.97
N LEU A 139 0.19 -8.49 -1.39
CA LEU A 139 -0.69 -7.51 -2.04
C LEU A 139 0.13 -6.28 -2.45
N ILE A 140 0.03 -5.89 -3.71
CA ILE A 140 0.50 -4.59 -4.21
C ILE A 140 -0.74 -3.83 -4.65
N GLY A 141 -1.14 -2.82 -3.89
CA GLY A 141 -2.41 -2.12 -4.06
C GLY A 141 -2.27 -0.67 -4.47
N ASP A 142 -3.34 -0.15 -5.05
CA ASP A 142 -3.50 1.25 -5.42
C ASP A 142 -2.53 1.70 -6.53
N ILE A 143 -2.24 0.81 -7.47
CA ILE A 143 -1.38 1.07 -8.62
C ILE A 143 -2.08 2.01 -9.60
N VAL A 144 -1.41 3.10 -9.93
CA VAL A 144 -1.92 4.14 -10.83
C VAL A 144 -1.62 3.74 -12.28
N PRO A 145 -2.65 3.51 -13.12
CA PRO A 145 -2.43 3.26 -14.54
C PRO A 145 -1.97 4.52 -15.27
N PRO A 146 -1.18 4.41 -16.38
CA PRO A 146 -0.64 5.55 -17.10
C PRO A 146 -1.71 6.55 -17.60
N ASN A 147 -2.88 6.04 -17.94
CA ASN A 147 -3.96 6.82 -18.57
C ASN A 147 -5.09 7.17 -17.61
N LEU A 148 -4.83 7.21 -16.29
CA LEU A 148 -5.84 7.59 -15.33
C LEU A 148 -6.19 9.07 -15.49
N ALA A 149 -7.35 9.34 -16.07
CA ALA A 149 -7.85 10.69 -16.27
C ALA A 149 -8.19 11.39 -14.94
N ALA A 150 -7.79 12.65 -14.80
CA ALA A 150 -8.09 13.43 -13.59
C ALA A 150 -9.60 13.48 -13.25
N PRO A 151 -10.54 13.59 -14.24
CA PRO A 151 -11.98 13.54 -13.95
C PRO A 151 -12.43 12.21 -13.30
N ALA A 152 -11.84 11.08 -13.70
CA ALA A 152 -12.19 9.78 -13.10
C ALA A 152 -11.75 9.70 -11.63
N ALA A 153 -10.59 10.23 -11.30
CA ALA A 153 -10.12 10.32 -9.91
C ALA A 153 -11.01 11.25 -9.08
N ALA A 154 -11.41 12.40 -9.64
CA ALA A 154 -12.32 13.34 -8.98
C ALA A 154 -13.71 12.72 -8.75
N LEU A 155 -14.27 12.04 -9.76
CA LEU A 155 -15.56 11.35 -9.63
C LEU A 155 -15.52 10.27 -8.55
N SER A 156 -14.46 9.47 -8.50
CA SER A 156 -14.27 8.46 -7.44
C SER A 156 -14.27 9.10 -6.04
N LEU A 157 -13.58 10.23 -5.87
CA LEU A 157 -13.59 10.96 -4.60
C LEU A 157 -14.97 11.48 -4.25
N LEU A 158 -15.71 12.06 -5.20
CA LEU A 158 -17.05 12.60 -4.95
C LEU A 158 -18.05 11.49 -4.59
N GLN A 159 -18.03 10.36 -5.29
CA GLN A 159 -18.87 9.20 -4.97
C GLN A 159 -18.56 8.66 -3.57
N PHE A 160 -17.28 8.52 -3.23
CA PHE A 160 -16.86 8.12 -1.89
C PHE A 160 -17.30 9.10 -0.82
N ALA A 161 -17.17 10.41 -1.09
CA ALA A 161 -17.57 11.47 -0.18
C ALA A 161 -19.08 11.53 0.05
N ALA A 162 -19.89 11.32 -1.00
CA ALA A 162 -21.35 11.27 -0.90
C ALA A 162 -21.80 10.13 0.02
N GLY A 163 -21.24 8.93 -0.15
CA GLY A 163 -21.55 7.77 0.68
C GLY A 163 -21.01 7.85 2.13
N ASN A 164 -20.16 8.84 2.44
CA ASN A 164 -19.48 8.91 3.74
C ASN A 164 -19.65 10.28 4.45
N GLY A 165 -20.53 11.15 3.95
CA GLY A 165 -20.94 12.39 4.63
C GLY A 165 -19.88 13.49 4.64
N PHE A 166 -19.01 13.59 3.59
CA PHE A 166 -18.06 14.70 3.45
C PHE A 166 -18.04 15.32 2.04
N LEU A 167 -19.16 15.22 1.29
CA LEU A 167 -19.26 15.67 -0.09
C LEU A 167 -18.90 17.17 -0.26
N LEU A 168 -19.42 18.05 0.58
CA LEU A 168 -19.10 19.47 0.51
C LEU A 168 -17.60 19.74 0.73
N ALA A 169 -16.96 19.02 1.64
CA ALA A 169 -15.52 19.14 1.85
C ALA A 169 -14.72 18.62 0.63
N ALA A 170 -15.19 17.55 -0.01
CA ALA A 170 -14.57 17.02 -1.23
C ALA A 170 -14.67 18.02 -2.38
N MET A 171 -15.83 18.64 -2.60
CA MET A 171 -16.02 19.67 -3.63
C MET A 171 -15.10 20.87 -3.40
N ARG A 172 -15.04 21.41 -2.17
CA ARG A 172 -14.13 22.50 -1.81
C ARG A 172 -12.66 22.10 -1.97
N GLY A 173 -12.29 20.87 -1.62
CA GLY A 173 -10.97 20.32 -1.79
C GLY A 173 -10.54 20.24 -3.26
N LEU A 174 -11.42 19.80 -4.16
CA LEU A 174 -11.16 19.73 -5.60
C LEU A 174 -10.95 21.13 -6.19
N VAL A 175 -11.78 22.13 -5.81
CA VAL A 175 -11.58 23.52 -6.23
C VAL A 175 -10.22 24.04 -5.74
N ARG A 176 -9.87 23.81 -4.47
CA ARG A 176 -8.56 24.21 -3.91
C ARG A 176 -7.39 23.57 -4.66
N ILE A 177 -7.48 22.29 -5.01
CA ILE A 177 -6.44 21.59 -5.80
C ILE A 177 -6.31 22.21 -7.19
N ALA A 178 -7.42 22.51 -7.86
CA ALA A 178 -7.41 23.08 -9.21
C ALA A 178 -6.75 24.46 -9.28
N VAL A 179 -6.85 25.29 -8.21
CA VAL A 179 -6.27 26.64 -8.15
C VAL A 179 -4.93 26.68 -7.40
N SER A 180 -4.41 25.57 -6.90
CA SER A 180 -3.17 25.51 -6.12
C SER A 180 -1.99 25.01 -6.94
N ASP A 181 -0.77 25.34 -6.48
CA ASP A 181 0.49 24.78 -7.02
C ASP A 181 0.67 23.28 -6.73
N TYR A 182 -0.30 22.62 -6.09
CA TYR A 182 -0.24 21.19 -5.78
C TYR A 182 -0.07 20.33 -7.04
N LEU A 183 -0.75 20.67 -8.14
CA LEU A 183 -0.59 19.95 -9.41
C LEU A 183 0.81 20.12 -9.99
N ARG A 184 1.41 21.33 -9.88
CA ARG A 184 2.80 21.60 -10.27
C ARG A 184 3.80 20.84 -9.39
N LEU A 185 3.53 20.75 -8.09
CA LEU A 185 4.38 20.02 -7.15
C LEU A 185 4.34 18.51 -7.44
N LYS A 186 3.15 17.96 -7.70
CA LYS A 186 2.94 16.56 -8.07
C LYS A 186 3.67 16.22 -9.38
N SER A 187 3.69 17.12 -10.37
CA SER A 187 4.42 16.91 -11.62
C SER A 187 5.95 16.95 -11.43
N LYS A 188 6.45 17.74 -10.45
CA LYS A 188 7.89 17.82 -10.14
C LYS A 188 8.41 16.60 -9.40
N VAL A 189 7.59 15.98 -8.56
CA VAL A 189 7.98 14.76 -7.80
C VAL A 189 7.99 13.53 -8.69
N GLY A 190 7.24 13.54 -9.81
CA GLY A 190 7.12 12.44 -10.76
C GLY A 190 6.52 11.19 -10.09
N LEU A 191 5.29 10.81 -10.44
CA LEU A 191 4.73 9.55 -9.98
C LEU A 191 5.02 8.43 -10.96
N SER A 192 5.43 7.28 -10.46
CA SER A 192 5.54 6.07 -11.27
C SER A 192 4.15 5.53 -11.62
N HIS A 193 3.95 5.22 -12.89
CA HIS A 193 2.72 4.65 -13.40
C HIS A 193 3.03 3.29 -14.02
N TYR A 194 2.16 2.33 -13.77
CA TYR A 194 2.31 0.98 -14.31
C TYR A 194 1.00 0.55 -14.99
N ASN A 195 1.11 0.03 -16.21
CA ASN A 195 0.01 -0.74 -16.79
C ASN A 195 -0.02 -2.15 -16.18
N GLU A 196 -1.10 -2.88 -16.41
CA GLU A 196 -1.29 -4.22 -15.85
C GLU A 196 -0.16 -5.18 -16.26
N ALA A 197 0.15 -5.24 -17.55
CA ALA A 197 1.19 -6.14 -18.07
C ALA A 197 2.58 -5.83 -17.49
N GLY A 198 2.95 -4.54 -17.40
CA GLY A 198 4.24 -4.13 -16.85
C GLY A 198 4.36 -4.45 -15.36
N MET A 199 3.29 -4.27 -14.57
CA MET A 199 3.30 -4.64 -13.17
C MET A 199 3.38 -6.15 -12.97
N LEU A 200 2.61 -6.94 -13.72
CA LEU A 200 2.68 -8.41 -13.68
C LEU A 200 4.07 -8.93 -14.06
N GLN A 201 4.69 -8.34 -15.10
CA GLN A 201 6.05 -8.68 -15.50
C GLN A 201 7.07 -8.40 -14.39
N LYS A 202 7.00 -7.21 -13.76
CA LYS A 202 7.89 -6.81 -12.67
C LYS A 202 7.76 -7.76 -11.48
N ILE A 203 6.55 -8.11 -11.09
CA ILE A 203 6.26 -9.06 -10.01
C ILE A 203 6.80 -10.46 -10.35
N ALA A 204 6.63 -10.89 -11.60
CA ALA A 204 7.14 -12.20 -12.06
C ALA A 204 8.68 -12.26 -12.06
N GLN A 205 9.36 -11.18 -12.46
CA GLN A 205 10.83 -11.08 -12.41
C GLN A 205 11.37 -11.19 -10.97
N ALA A 206 10.60 -10.74 -9.98
CA ALA A 206 10.94 -10.88 -8.56
C ALA A 206 10.66 -12.29 -7.99
N GLY A 207 10.23 -13.25 -8.82
CA GLY A 207 9.99 -14.64 -8.43
C GLY A 207 8.62 -14.91 -7.80
N PHE A 208 7.62 -14.15 -8.21
CA PHE A 208 6.22 -14.37 -7.82
C PHE A 208 5.37 -14.79 -9.02
N SER A 209 4.28 -15.50 -8.75
CA SER A 209 3.14 -15.66 -9.64
C SER A 209 2.05 -14.70 -9.17
N ALA A 210 1.52 -13.87 -10.06
CA ALA A 210 0.57 -12.82 -9.68
C ALA A 210 -0.62 -12.75 -10.63
N GLU A 211 -1.72 -12.24 -10.09
CA GLU A 211 -2.92 -11.89 -10.84
C GLU A 211 -3.42 -10.50 -10.41
N ARG A 212 -4.13 -9.82 -11.31
CA ARG A 212 -4.85 -8.61 -10.96
C ARG A 212 -6.07 -8.97 -10.12
N ALA A 213 -6.23 -8.31 -8.97
CA ALA A 213 -7.42 -8.46 -8.14
C ALA A 213 -8.65 -7.89 -8.86
N ARG A 214 -9.81 -8.50 -8.66
CA ARG A 214 -11.09 -8.04 -9.27
C ARG A 214 -11.46 -6.61 -8.84
N ARG A 215 -11.03 -6.19 -7.67
CA ARG A 215 -11.28 -4.84 -7.12
C ARG A 215 -10.01 -4.28 -6.54
N ASN A 216 -9.83 -2.96 -6.68
CA ASN A 216 -8.77 -2.26 -5.98
C ASN A 216 -9.10 -2.17 -4.47
N ILE A 217 -8.07 -2.21 -3.64
CA ILE A 217 -8.17 -1.90 -2.21
C ILE A 217 -8.48 -0.41 -2.04
N GLY A 218 -9.44 -0.09 -1.18
CA GLY A 218 -9.87 1.29 -0.99
C GLY A 218 -11.00 1.71 -1.94
N HIS A 219 -11.23 3.02 -2.05
CA HIS A 219 -12.42 3.53 -2.75
C HIS A 219 -12.21 3.70 -4.27
N ASN A 220 -10.98 3.99 -4.72
CA ASN A 220 -10.73 4.33 -6.13
C ASN A 220 -10.59 3.06 -7.00
N GLN A 221 -11.67 2.67 -7.66
CA GLN A 221 -11.70 1.46 -8.50
C GLN A 221 -11.09 1.64 -9.90
N TRP A 222 -10.63 2.85 -10.26
CA TRP A 222 -9.86 3.11 -11.46
C TRP A 222 -8.37 2.77 -11.31
N ARG A 223 -7.93 2.48 -10.08
CA ARG A 223 -6.60 1.97 -9.77
C ARG A 223 -6.61 0.45 -9.67
N MET A 224 -5.46 -0.16 -9.61
CA MET A 224 -5.32 -1.62 -9.65
C MET A 224 -4.67 -2.15 -8.37
N SER A 225 -5.08 -3.35 -7.97
CA SER A 225 -4.38 -4.16 -6.98
C SER A 225 -3.98 -5.50 -7.59
N PHE A 226 -2.85 -6.04 -7.14
CA PHE A 226 -2.31 -7.31 -7.57
C PHE A 226 -2.11 -8.21 -6.36
N LEU A 227 -2.51 -9.48 -6.50
CA LEU A 227 -2.28 -10.53 -5.52
C LEU A 227 -1.19 -11.44 -6.08
N ALA A 228 -0.15 -11.68 -5.29
CA ALA A 228 1.00 -12.44 -5.72
C ALA A 228 1.39 -13.50 -4.67
N ARG A 229 1.88 -14.64 -5.12
CA ARG A 229 2.43 -15.69 -4.27
C ARG A 229 3.82 -16.07 -4.77
N PRO A 230 4.73 -16.50 -3.89
CA PRO A 230 6.01 -17.04 -4.30
C PRO A 230 5.83 -18.08 -5.40
N ALA A 231 6.50 -17.89 -6.55
CA ALA A 231 6.47 -18.89 -7.61
C ALA A 231 7.07 -20.20 -7.10
N LYS A 232 6.39 -21.32 -7.31
CA LYS A 232 6.90 -22.64 -6.96
C LYS A 232 8.15 -22.88 -7.81
N LYS A 233 9.28 -23.26 -7.18
CA LYS A 233 10.46 -23.71 -7.93
C LYS A 233 10.02 -24.88 -8.80
N ALA A 234 10.23 -24.77 -10.13
CA ALA A 234 10.02 -25.92 -11.02
C ALA A 234 10.85 -27.09 -10.48
N THR A 235 10.19 -28.13 -10.08
CA THR A 235 10.86 -29.37 -9.62
C THR A 235 11.72 -29.88 -10.78
N LYS A 236 13.01 -30.15 -10.55
CA LYS A 236 14.00 -30.63 -11.55
C LYS A 236 13.60 -31.95 -12.27
N ALA A 237 12.46 -32.53 -11.96
CA ALA A 237 11.98 -33.78 -12.56
C ALA A 237 11.61 -33.67 -14.05
N ALA A 238 11.26 -32.49 -14.57
CA ALA A 238 10.85 -32.35 -15.97
C ALA A 238 12.02 -32.19 -16.97
N ARG A 239 13.28 -32.11 -16.52
CA ARG A 239 14.46 -31.99 -17.41
C ARG A 239 15.15 -33.32 -17.74
N ARG A 240 14.65 -34.47 -17.24
CA ARG A 240 15.22 -35.80 -17.53
C ARG A 240 14.39 -36.63 -18.53
N ALA A 241 13.35 -36.07 -19.10
CA ALA A 241 12.49 -36.73 -20.10
C ALA A 241 12.47 -35.96 -21.44
N LYS A 242 13.66 -35.56 -21.92
CA LYS A 242 13.90 -35.24 -23.34
C LYS A 242 15.26 -35.76 -23.76
#